data_2940aa8fdfd78336a41a954e6af657b9
#
_entry.id   2940aa8fdfd78336a41a954e6af657b9
#
_cell.length_a   1.000
_cell.length_b   1.000
_cell.length_c   1.000
_cell.angle_alpha   90.00
_cell.angle_beta   90.00
_cell.angle_gamma   90.00
#
_symmetry.space_group_name_H-M   'P 1'
#
loop_
_entity.id
_entity.type
_entity.pdbx_description
1 polymer ?
#
loop_
_entity_poly.entity_id
_entity_poly.type
_entity_poly.pdbx_seq_one_letter_code
_entity_poly.pdbx_strand_id
1 'polypeptide(L)'
;MACMEKGKIWLIFGLSVCLFSKSFGFELSGKDSLKKSKLNLNYIQLLTDRWNIGLDIERRVNEFQIVNFKTSGNPLNYQSNNTNVIILSTNYKWLFVRLGLLKFNTEVDKKGATKQFQLGFMLAGRRFITQGLFQNFNGFYLSNANSFLPDYDNQPNNQFIRPDIQNTRLSAGIMYNTNSRRFSYRAAVGGSEIQKKRAGAFLVAMNFTANNVFSSSNKTIISDDFQPFFESNNSQYLNYNRFTKQESITLGLSLGYAYTLVIKKKFFLSAMILPSFASQTGRYKDDLNVTRKYPSSIIQMNEGRVVFGYNYNHHFTSIQFQTVNYTNQIELVPTLNSQYTMFRISYGYRFLPPKLLKRIAR
;
A
#
# COMPACT_ATOMS: atom_id res chain seq x y z
N MET A 1 25.56 -2.51 -16.08
CA MET A 1 24.22 -2.37 -16.72
C MET A 1 23.05 -2.16 -15.76
N ALA A 2 23.14 -2.54 -14.50
CA ALA A 2 22.04 -2.39 -13.51
C ALA A 2 21.77 -0.94 -13.02
N CYS A 3 22.66 0.01 -13.25
CA CYS A 3 22.51 1.39 -12.77
C CYS A 3 21.66 2.27 -13.71
N MET A 4 21.56 1.91 -14.98
CA MET A 4 20.78 2.67 -15.99
C MET A 4 19.26 2.42 -15.94
N GLU A 5 18.80 1.28 -15.42
CA GLU A 5 17.36 1.00 -15.31
C GLU A 5 16.69 1.76 -14.15
N LYS A 6 17.41 1.99 -13.06
CA LYS A 6 16.86 2.74 -11.90
C LYS A 6 16.52 4.20 -12.26
N GLY A 7 17.31 4.84 -13.11
CA GLY A 7 17.03 6.21 -13.55
C GLY A 7 15.78 6.35 -14.42
N LYS A 8 15.45 5.35 -15.24
CA LYS A 8 14.25 5.36 -16.10
C LYS A 8 12.95 5.26 -15.29
N ILE A 9 12.96 4.50 -14.18
CA ILE A 9 11.78 4.36 -13.31
C ILE A 9 11.45 5.69 -12.62
N TRP A 10 12.44 6.44 -12.17
CA TRP A 10 12.25 7.75 -11.55
C TRP A 10 11.77 8.82 -12.54
N LEU A 11 12.24 8.75 -13.79
CA LEU A 11 11.82 9.66 -14.85
C LEU A 11 10.36 9.39 -15.29
N ILE A 12 9.96 8.13 -15.38
CA ILE A 12 8.59 7.72 -15.68
C ILE A 12 7.66 8.11 -14.52
N PHE A 13 8.10 7.95 -13.28
CA PHE A 13 7.33 8.34 -12.09
C PHE A 13 7.12 9.86 -12.04
N GLY A 14 8.17 10.64 -12.26
CA GLY A 14 8.09 12.11 -12.32
C GLY A 14 7.21 12.61 -13.48
N LEU A 15 7.34 12.03 -14.66
CA LEU A 15 6.53 12.35 -15.84
C LEU A 15 5.06 11.93 -15.66
N SER A 16 4.79 10.77 -15.07
CA SER A 16 3.42 10.32 -14.79
C SER A 16 2.71 11.25 -13.81
N VAL A 17 3.37 11.69 -12.74
CA VAL A 17 2.81 12.64 -11.78
C VAL A 17 2.55 14.00 -12.44
N CYS A 18 3.45 14.47 -13.31
CA CYS A 18 3.28 15.73 -14.04
C CYS A 18 2.20 15.66 -15.13
N LEU A 19 2.11 14.55 -15.86
CA LEU A 19 1.09 14.36 -16.90
C LEU A 19 -0.31 14.17 -16.29
N PHE A 20 -0.43 13.41 -15.19
CA PHE A 20 -1.69 13.27 -14.47
C PHE A 20 -2.16 14.59 -13.88
N SER A 21 -1.27 15.43 -13.37
CA SER A 21 -1.64 16.73 -12.80
C SER A 21 -2.19 17.69 -13.86
N LYS A 22 -1.65 17.65 -15.08
CA LYS A 22 -2.13 18.52 -16.19
C LYS A 22 -3.42 18.01 -16.83
N SER A 23 -3.59 16.70 -16.99
CA SER A 23 -4.75 16.11 -17.67
C SER A 23 -6.06 16.22 -16.88
N PHE A 24 -6.00 16.34 -15.55
CA PHE A 24 -7.19 16.42 -14.70
C PHE A 24 -7.50 17.83 -14.19
N GLY A 25 -6.94 18.89 -14.79
CA GLY A 25 -7.20 20.25 -14.35
C GLY A 25 -6.83 20.48 -12.88
N PHE A 26 -5.82 19.78 -12.39
CA PHE A 26 -5.24 20.01 -11.09
C PHE A 26 -4.47 21.34 -11.20
N GLU A 27 -5.13 22.44 -10.92
CA GLU A 27 -4.46 23.72 -10.74
C GLU A 27 -3.51 23.57 -9.55
N LEU A 28 -2.24 23.25 -9.85
CA LEU A 28 -1.10 23.38 -8.94
C LEU A 28 -0.84 24.85 -8.58
N SER A 29 -1.66 25.76 -9.16
CA SER A 29 -1.66 27.17 -8.89
C SER A 29 -2.07 27.40 -7.43
N GLY A 30 -1.17 27.92 -6.64
CA GLY A 30 -1.39 28.42 -5.28
C GLY A 30 -2.39 29.57 -5.16
N LYS A 31 -3.06 29.95 -6.22
CA LYS A 31 -4.31 30.69 -6.26
C LYS A 31 -5.51 29.74 -6.10
N ASP A 32 -5.44 28.83 -5.15
CA ASP A 32 -6.63 28.47 -4.43
C ASP A 32 -7.07 29.72 -3.63
N SER A 33 -7.42 30.76 -4.35
CA SER A 33 -8.52 31.61 -3.95
C SER A 33 -9.69 30.64 -3.89
N LEU A 34 -9.65 29.80 -2.86
CA LEU A 34 -10.72 29.00 -2.37
C LEU A 34 -11.93 29.87 -2.57
N LYS A 35 -12.73 29.59 -3.58
CA LYS A 35 -14.09 30.07 -3.60
C LYS A 35 -14.63 29.61 -2.27
N LYS A 36 -14.49 30.47 -1.23
CA LYS A 36 -14.89 30.26 0.17
C LYS A 36 -16.33 29.74 0.28
N SER A 37 -17.08 29.88 -0.83
CA SER A 37 -18.49 29.52 -0.96
C SER A 37 -18.81 28.02 -0.95
N LYS A 38 -17.80 27.11 -1.04
CA LYS A 38 -18.08 25.66 -1.16
C LYS A 38 -17.74 24.82 0.05
N LEU A 39 -16.98 25.33 1.04
CA LEU A 39 -16.64 24.61 2.27
C LEU A 39 -17.57 24.98 3.41
N ASN A 40 -18.10 23.99 4.11
CA ASN A 40 -18.87 24.22 5.32
C ASN A 40 -17.93 24.29 6.55
N LEU A 41 -17.54 25.51 6.93
CA LEU A 41 -16.65 25.79 8.07
C LEU A 41 -17.24 25.35 9.43
N ASN A 42 -18.55 25.08 9.50
CA ASN A 42 -19.16 24.48 10.68
C ASN A 42 -18.78 23.00 10.85
N TYR A 43 -18.39 22.33 9.76
CA TYR A 43 -18.00 20.92 9.74
C TYR A 43 -16.49 20.70 9.71
N ILE A 44 -15.75 21.58 9.03
CA ILE A 44 -14.32 21.39 8.78
C ILE A 44 -13.60 22.70 9.12
N GLN A 45 -12.51 22.58 9.86
CA GLN A 45 -11.53 23.65 10.09
C GLN A 45 -10.28 23.35 9.26
N LEU A 46 -9.82 24.37 8.53
CA LEU A 46 -8.58 24.31 7.75
C LEU A 46 -7.39 24.67 8.61
N LEU A 47 -6.30 23.92 8.45
CA LEU A 47 -4.99 24.21 9.01
C LEU A 47 -3.92 24.19 7.91
N THR A 48 -4.33 24.56 6.68
CA THR A 48 -3.46 24.53 5.50
C THR A 48 -2.38 25.62 5.51
N ASP A 49 -2.50 26.59 6.41
CA ASP A 49 -1.49 27.60 6.73
C ASP A 49 -0.40 27.07 7.68
N ARG A 50 -0.56 25.88 8.21
CA ARG A 50 0.37 25.23 9.13
C ARG A 50 1.19 24.14 8.41
N TRP A 51 2.44 24.03 8.82
CA TRP A 51 3.32 22.94 8.44
C TRP A 51 3.30 21.87 9.53
N ASN A 52 2.86 20.65 9.21
CA ASN A 52 2.81 19.54 10.13
C ASN A 52 4.02 18.63 9.91
N ILE A 53 4.77 18.36 10.97
CA ILE A 53 5.83 17.34 11.02
C ILE A 53 5.35 16.27 12.00
N GLY A 54 5.45 15.02 11.58
CA GLY A 54 5.00 13.88 12.37
C GLY A 54 6.01 12.75 12.41
N LEU A 55 5.93 12.00 13.47
CA LEU A 55 6.64 10.74 13.67
C LEU A 55 5.60 9.63 13.79
N ASP A 56 5.74 8.61 12.97
CA ASP A 56 4.86 7.45 13.00
C ASP A 56 5.68 6.22 13.38
N ILE A 57 5.11 5.35 14.21
CA ILE A 57 5.58 3.98 14.44
C ILE A 57 4.58 3.07 13.74
N GLU A 58 5.07 2.28 12.79
CA GLU A 58 4.25 1.43 11.96
C GLU A 58 4.72 -0.01 12.01
N ARG A 59 3.79 -0.93 12.30
CA ARG A 59 3.99 -2.35 12.11
C ARG A 59 3.22 -2.79 10.88
N ARG A 60 3.92 -3.43 9.94
CA ARG A 60 3.36 -3.82 8.65
C ARG A 60 3.71 -5.26 8.33
N VAL A 61 2.70 -6.02 7.99
CA VAL A 61 2.86 -7.38 7.44
C VAL A 61 2.60 -7.30 5.95
N ASN A 62 3.57 -7.73 5.16
CA ASN A 62 3.41 -7.95 3.73
C ASN A 62 3.52 -9.44 3.48
N GLU A 63 2.45 -9.99 2.96
CA GLU A 63 2.32 -11.41 2.67
C GLU A 63 1.94 -11.59 1.20
N PHE A 64 2.49 -12.59 0.56
CA PHE A 64 1.96 -13.08 -0.69
C PHE A 64 1.74 -14.60 -0.62
N GLN A 65 0.67 -15.04 -1.23
CA GLN A 65 0.23 -16.43 -1.24
C GLN A 65 0.34 -16.97 -2.64
N ILE A 66 0.92 -18.16 -2.77
CA ILE A 66 0.89 -18.93 -4.01
C ILE A 66 -0.22 -19.97 -3.85
N VAL A 67 -1.28 -19.80 -4.62
CA VAL A 67 -2.48 -20.66 -4.55
C VAL A 67 -2.40 -21.71 -5.65
N ASN A 68 -2.58 -22.98 -5.29
CA ASN A 68 -2.74 -24.09 -6.23
C ASN A 68 -4.23 -24.47 -6.35
N PHE A 69 -4.79 -24.33 -7.53
CA PHE A 69 -6.21 -24.54 -7.78
C PHE A 69 -6.61 -26.01 -8.04
N LYS A 70 -5.65 -26.92 -8.18
CA LYS A 70 -5.95 -28.34 -8.50
C LYS A 70 -6.10 -29.25 -7.31
N THR A 71 -5.45 -28.93 -6.23
CA THR A 71 -5.62 -29.65 -4.98
C THR A 71 -6.25 -28.69 -3.98
N SER A 72 -7.26 -29.11 -3.28
CA SER A 72 -7.86 -28.42 -2.13
C SER A 72 -6.83 -28.14 -0.99
N GLY A 73 -5.55 -27.99 -1.36
CA GLY A 73 -4.43 -27.78 -0.48
C GLY A 73 -4.31 -26.32 -0.04
N ASN A 74 -3.70 -26.12 1.12
CA ASN A 74 -3.40 -24.80 1.65
C ASN A 74 -2.44 -24.05 0.70
N PRO A 75 -2.62 -22.72 0.52
CA PRO A 75 -1.65 -21.92 -0.23
C PRO A 75 -0.29 -21.88 0.47
N LEU A 76 0.80 -21.70 -0.27
CA LEU A 76 2.09 -21.35 0.31
C LEU A 76 2.08 -19.85 0.69
N ASN A 77 2.32 -19.57 1.96
CA ASN A 77 2.26 -18.22 2.51
C ASN A 77 3.67 -17.68 2.79
N TYR A 78 4.18 -16.86 1.89
CA TYR A 78 5.43 -16.15 2.09
C TYR A 78 5.18 -14.82 2.79
N GLN A 79 5.81 -14.64 3.94
CA GLN A 79 5.61 -13.47 4.79
C GLN A 79 6.94 -12.73 5.01
N SER A 80 6.88 -11.41 4.98
CA SER A 80 8.00 -10.58 5.45
C SER A 80 8.07 -10.67 6.98
N ASN A 81 9.30 -10.68 7.53
CA ASN A 81 9.45 -10.57 8.98
C ASN A 81 8.80 -9.27 9.45
N ASN A 82 8.02 -9.35 10.52
CA ASN A 82 7.28 -8.20 11.07
C ASN A 82 8.23 -7.05 11.40
N THR A 83 8.38 -6.12 10.48
CA THR A 83 9.23 -4.97 10.67
C THR A 83 8.45 -3.83 11.28
N ASN A 84 8.88 -3.40 12.47
CA ASN A 84 8.49 -2.12 13.00
C ASN A 84 9.31 -1.04 12.26
N VAL A 85 8.65 -0.02 11.76
CA VAL A 85 9.25 1.06 10.99
C VAL A 85 8.96 2.39 11.66
N ILE A 86 9.99 3.18 11.88
CA ILE A 86 9.84 4.59 12.24
C ILE A 86 9.77 5.40 10.96
N ILE A 87 8.70 6.15 10.79
CA ILE A 87 8.40 6.93 9.60
C ILE A 87 8.39 8.42 9.98
N LEU A 88 9.16 9.20 9.25
CA LEU A 88 9.01 10.64 9.25
C LEU A 88 7.89 11.04 8.29
N SER A 89 6.92 11.78 8.78
CA SER A 89 5.83 12.30 7.98
C SER A 89 5.84 13.82 7.98
N THR A 90 5.50 14.41 6.84
CA THR A 90 5.35 15.86 6.73
C THR A 90 4.18 16.21 5.84
N ASN A 91 3.44 17.24 6.21
CA ASN A 91 2.41 17.76 5.34
C ASN A 91 2.36 19.30 5.36
N TYR A 92 2.18 19.85 4.18
CA TYR A 92 1.96 21.28 3.99
C TYR A 92 0.99 21.52 2.84
N LYS A 93 -0.05 22.31 3.09
CA LYS A 93 -1.14 22.60 2.13
C LYS A 93 -1.76 21.29 1.60
N TRP A 94 -1.51 20.95 0.34
CA TRP A 94 -2.07 19.81 -0.37
C TRP A 94 -1.14 18.59 -0.41
N LEU A 95 0.15 18.76 -0.09
CA LEU A 95 1.17 17.70 -0.16
C LEU A 95 1.37 17.05 1.20
N PHE A 96 1.34 15.74 1.23
CA PHE A 96 1.69 14.91 2.35
C PHE A 96 2.70 13.84 1.91
N VAL A 97 3.83 13.74 2.61
CA VAL A 97 4.92 12.79 2.30
C VAL A 97 5.25 11.98 3.55
N ARG A 98 5.56 10.72 3.35
CA ARG A 98 6.02 9.77 4.36
C ARG A 98 7.26 9.05 3.89
N LEU A 99 8.28 8.99 4.74
CA LEU A 99 9.54 8.31 4.49
C LEU A 99 9.89 7.39 5.67
N GLY A 100 10.00 6.09 5.40
CA GLY A 100 10.46 5.12 6.39
C GLY A 100 11.96 5.26 6.61
N LEU A 101 12.36 5.53 7.87
CA LEU A 101 13.75 5.80 8.24
C LEU A 101 14.43 4.60 8.89
N LEU A 102 13.89 4.13 10.01
CA LEU A 102 14.48 3.07 10.83
C LEU A 102 13.59 1.84 10.83
N LYS A 103 14.19 0.66 10.87
CA LYS A 103 13.51 -0.64 10.77
C LYS A 103 14.04 -1.57 11.84
N PHE A 104 13.14 -2.34 12.42
CA PHE A 104 13.46 -3.32 13.44
C PHE A 104 12.81 -4.66 13.06
N ASN A 105 13.64 -5.67 12.85
CA ASN A 105 13.19 -7.06 12.67
C ASN A 105 13.08 -7.73 14.03
N THR A 106 12.15 -8.66 14.17
CA THR A 106 11.99 -9.49 15.36
C THR A 106 12.24 -10.95 15.00
N GLU A 107 12.73 -11.75 15.93
CA GLU A 107 12.93 -13.20 15.76
C GLU A 107 13.72 -13.53 14.48
N VAL A 108 14.85 -12.85 14.27
CA VAL A 108 15.64 -12.97 13.04
C VAL A 108 16.15 -14.40 12.82
N ASP A 109 16.47 -15.11 13.89
CA ASP A 109 16.97 -16.51 13.83
C ASP A 109 15.92 -17.49 13.28
N LYS A 110 14.62 -17.19 13.49
CA LYS A 110 13.52 -18.05 13.05
C LYS A 110 12.88 -17.60 11.73
N LYS A 111 12.87 -16.31 11.47
CA LYS A 111 12.11 -15.69 10.36
C LYS A 111 13.00 -15.01 9.34
N GLY A 112 14.30 -14.97 9.58
CA GLY A 112 15.23 -14.20 8.76
C GLY A 112 15.05 -12.69 8.91
N ALA A 113 15.91 -11.94 8.25
CA ALA A 113 15.83 -10.48 8.21
C ALA A 113 15.14 -9.99 6.94
N THR A 114 14.15 -9.13 7.07
CA THR A 114 13.55 -8.42 5.94
C THR A 114 14.12 -7.00 5.85
N LYS A 115 14.69 -6.65 4.69
CA LYS A 115 15.04 -5.27 4.36
C LYS A 115 13.86 -4.62 3.65
N GLN A 116 13.48 -3.41 4.07
CA GLN A 116 12.32 -2.71 3.51
C GLN A 116 12.69 -1.26 3.18
N PHE A 117 12.19 -0.77 2.06
CA PHE A 117 12.14 0.65 1.73
C PHE A 117 10.71 1.05 1.39
N GLN A 118 10.30 2.22 1.85
CA GLN A 118 8.96 2.72 1.61
C GLN A 118 8.96 4.22 1.46
N LEU A 119 8.28 4.67 0.41
CA LEU A 119 7.99 6.08 0.15
C LEU A 119 6.52 6.22 -0.21
N GLY A 120 5.80 7.02 0.58
CA GLY A 120 4.39 7.33 0.33
C GLY A 120 4.18 8.82 0.14
N PHE A 121 3.25 9.18 -0.73
CA PHE A 121 2.78 10.55 -0.89
C PHE A 121 1.26 10.61 -1.05
N MET A 122 0.68 11.75 -0.73
CA MET A 122 -0.72 12.04 -0.97
C MET A 122 -0.85 13.51 -1.40
N LEU A 123 -1.49 13.70 -2.55
CA LEU A 123 -1.91 15.01 -3.03
C LEU A 123 -3.39 15.14 -2.71
N ALA A 124 -3.69 15.91 -1.69
CA ALA A 124 -5.03 15.97 -1.15
C ALA A 124 -5.73 17.27 -1.53
N GLY A 125 -6.42 17.25 -2.64
CA GLY A 125 -7.45 18.21 -2.97
C GLY A 125 -8.71 18.02 -2.12
N ARG A 126 -9.73 18.83 -2.36
CA ARG A 126 -10.99 18.69 -1.62
C ARG A 126 -11.85 17.54 -2.10
N ARG A 127 -12.07 17.50 -3.41
CA ARG A 127 -12.89 16.47 -4.05
C ARG A 127 -12.06 15.27 -4.46
N PHE A 128 -10.88 15.55 -5.00
CA PHE A 128 -9.96 14.53 -5.47
C PHE A 128 -8.78 14.39 -4.53
N ILE A 129 -8.47 13.17 -4.21
CA ILE A 129 -7.34 12.77 -3.39
C ILE A 129 -6.53 11.78 -4.22
N THR A 130 -5.30 12.13 -4.54
CA THR A 130 -4.37 11.24 -5.23
C THR A 130 -3.35 10.74 -4.23
N GLN A 131 -3.08 9.46 -4.25
CA GLN A 131 -2.09 8.84 -3.37
C GLN A 131 -1.18 7.92 -4.17
N GLY A 132 0.06 7.82 -3.74
CA GLY A 132 1.04 6.91 -4.30
C GLY A 132 1.88 6.28 -3.19
N LEU A 133 2.27 5.03 -3.41
CA LEU A 133 3.06 4.26 -2.48
C LEU A 133 4.04 3.39 -3.26
N PHE A 134 5.32 3.57 -3.00
CA PHE A 134 6.38 2.70 -3.46
C PHE A 134 6.91 1.89 -2.28
N GLN A 135 7.04 0.59 -2.47
CA GLN A 135 7.51 -0.34 -1.46
C GLN A 135 8.47 -1.34 -2.11
N ASN A 136 9.53 -1.65 -1.38
CA ASN A 136 10.45 -2.74 -1.72
C ASN A 136 10.73 -3.52 -0.45
N PHE A 137 10.49 -4.83 -0.51
CA PHE A 137 10.80 -5.79 0.55
C PHE A 137 11.81 -6.79 0.01
N ASN A 138 12.81 -7.11 0.80
CA ASN A 138 13.83 -8.10 0.48
C ASN A 138 14.03 -9.00 1.68
N GLY A 139 13.84 -10.30 1.49
CA GLY A 139 13.83 -11.34 2.52
C GLY A 139 12.42 -11.68 2.98
N PHE A 140 12.07 -12.96 2.81
CA PHE A 140 10.80 -13.55 3.20
C PHE A 140 11.06 -14.89 3.92
N TYR A 141 10.04 -15.41 4.56
CA TYR A 141 10.01 -16.77 5.09
C TYR A 141 8.65 -17.40 4.79
N LEU A 142 8.62 -18.73 4.71
CA LEU A 142 7.39 -19.48 4.54
C LEU A 142 6.71 -19.63 5.91
N SER A 143 5.56 -19.00 6.10
CA SER A 143 4.90 -18.91 7.42
C SER A 143 4.05 -20.13 7.77
N ASN A 144 3.72 -20.97 6.80
CA ASN A 144 2.86 -22.14 6.97
C ASN A 144 3.51 -23.45 6.47
N ALA A 145 4.83 -23.56 6.56
CA ALA A 145 5.55 -24.77 6.14
C ALA A 145 5.08 -26.04 6.86
N ASN A 146 4.69 -25.92 8.14
CA ASN A 146 4.14 -27.01 8.95
C ASN A 146 2.86 -27.63 8.37
N SER A 147 2.12 -26.93 7.51
CA SER A 147 0.93 -27.49 6.85
C SER A 147 1.26 -28.47 5.73
N PHE A 148 2.51 -28.49 5.26
CA PHE A 148 2.98 -29.34 4.17
C PHE A 148 3.95 -30.41 4.62
N LEU A 149 4.74 -30.14 5.65
CA LEU A 149 5.78 -31.03 6.15
C LEU A 149 5.47 -31.47 7.59
N PRO A 150 5.12 -32.74 7.81
CA PRO A 150 4.72 -33.26 9.14
C PRO A 150 5.79 -33.08 10.22
N ASP A 151 7.08 -33.16 9.85
CA ASP A 151 8.21 -33.03 10.77
C ASP A 151 8.82 -31.63 10.79
N TYR A 152 8.03 -30.62 10.49
CA TYR A 152 8.50 -29.23 10.39
C TYR A 152 9.26 -28.75 11.63
N ASP A 153 8.77 -29.07 12.82
CA ASP A 153 9.38 -28.61 14.08
C ASP A 153 10.78 -29.21 14.33
N ASN A 154 11.12 -30.32 13.66
CA ASN A 154 12.41 -30.98 13.73
C ASN A 154 13.36 -30.53 12.62
N GLN A 155 12.91 -29.73 11.66
CA GLN A 155 13.74 -29.26 10.56
C GLN A 155 14.60 -28.05 10.99
N PRO A 156 15.79 -27.85 10.41
CA PRO A 156 16.58 -26.65 10.67
C PRO A 156 15.77 -25.39 10.32
N ASN A 157 15.65 -24.45 11.25
CA ASN A 157 14.88 -23.21 11.08
C ASN A 157 15.23 -22.39 9.83
N ASN A 158 16.41 -22.61 9.25
CA ASN A 158 16.91 -21.86 8.10
C ASN A 158 16.37 -22.34 6.74
N GLN A 159 15.72 -23.51 6.67
CA GLN A 159 15.29 -24.11 5.40
C GLN A 159 14.18 -23.30 4.71
N PHE A 160 13.39 -22.56 5.49
CA PHE A 160 12.22 -21.84 4.99
C PHE A 160 12.43 -20.33 4.91
N ILE A 161 13.64 -19.87 5.25
CA ILE A 161 14.03 -18.46 5.13
C ILE A 161 14.54 -18.24 3.71
N ARG A 162 13.94 -17.25 3.04
CA ARG A 162 14.24 -16.88 1.65
C ARG A 162 14.75 -15.44 1.59
N PRO A 163 16.02 -15.20 1.93
CA PRO A 163 16.62 -13.86 1.87
C PRO A 163 16.77 -13.34 0.44
N ASP A 164 16.68 -14.23 -0.54
CA ASP A 164 16.80 -13.95 -1.97
C ASP A 164 15.49 -13.43 -2.60
N ILE A 165 14.34 -13.66 -1.98
CA ILE A 165 13.06 -13.19 -2.52
C ILE A 165 12.90 -11.69 -2.30
N GLN A 166 12.59 -10.99 -3.39
CA GLN A 166 12.26 -9.57 -3.40
C GLN A 166 10.82 -9.35 -3.89
N ASN A 167 10.13 -8.42 -3.23
CA ASN A 167 8.82 -7.94 -3.67
C ASN A 167 8.87 -6.43 -3.80
N THR A 168 8.71 -5.93 -5.01
CA THR A 168 8.62 -4.49 -5.31
C THR A 168 7.22 -4.15 -5.75
N ARG A 169 6.60 -3.18 -5.09
CA ARG A 169 5.24 -2.71 -5.38
C ARG A 169 5.22 -1.21 -5.61
N LEU A 170 4.55 -0.82 -6.68
CA LEU A 170 4.17 0.55 -6.96
C LEU A 170 2.64 0.62 -7.01
N SER A 171 2.05 1.42 -6.13
CA SER A 171 0.61 1.65 -6.13
C SER A 171 0.31 3.13 -6.31
N ALA A 172 -0.71 3.44 -7.09
CA ALA A 172 -1.23 4.78 -7.27
C ALA A 172 -2.77 4.73 -7.29
N GLY A 173 -3.40 5.76 -6.76
CA GLY A 173 -4.85 5.84 -6.74
C GLY A 173 -5.34 7.27 -6.78
N ILE A 174 -6.50 7.46 -7.38
CA ILE A 174 -7.27 8.71 -7.33
C ILE A 174 -8.65 8.40 -6.75
N MET A 175 -9.05 9.18 -5.77
CA MET A 175 -10.31 9.00 -5.05
C MET A 175 -11.13 10.29 -5.10
N TYR A 176 -12.40 10.15 -5.47
CA TYR A 176 -13.39 11.23 -5.45
C TYR A 176 -14.22 11.16 -4.16
N ASN A 177 -14.28 12.27 -3.44
CA ASN A 177 -15.07 12.46 -2.23
C ASN A 177 -16.37 13.19 -2.57
N THR A 178 -17.50 12.50 -2.53
CA THR A 178 -18.82 13.04 -2.91
C THR A 178 -19.32 14.12 -1.95
N ASN A 179 -18.91 14.08 -0.67
CA ASN A 179 -19.34 15.02 0.36
C ASN A 179 -18.21 15.91 0.88
N SER A 180 -17.33 16.36 -0.01
CA SER A 180 -16.14 17.16 0.32
C SER A 180 -16.44 18.48 1.04
N ARG A 181 -17.68 18.93 1.07
CA ARG A 181 -18.11 20.14 1.81
C ARG A 181 -18.21 19.90 3.32
N ARG A 182 -18.54 18.67 3.76
CA ARG A 182 -18.77 18.32 5.17
C ARG A 182 -17.84 17.26 5.70
N PHE A 183 -17.35 16.36 4.84
CA PHE A 183 -16.46 15.26 5.19
C PHE A 183 -15.03 15.56 4.75
N SER A 184 -14.07 15.49 5.69
CA SER A 184 -12.64 15.64 5.44
C SER A 184 -11.90 14.32 5.60
N TYR A 185 -11.46 13.74 4.49
CA TYR A 185 -10.54 12.61 4.51
C TYR A 185 -9.18 12.98 5.14
N ARG A 186 -8.72 14.21 4.92
CA ARG A 186 -7.44 14.74 5.42
C ARG A 186 -7.40 14.84 6.94
N ALA A 187 -8.54 15.10 7.58
CA ALA A 187 -8.63 15.22 9.02
C ALA A 187 -8.25 13.92 9.74
N ALA A 188 -8.58 12.77 9.15
CA ALA A 188 -8.30 11.46 9.72
C ALA A 188 -6.89 10.94 9.40
N VAL A 189 -6.29 11.33 8.26
CA VAL A 189 -5.07 10.69 7.75
C VAL A 189 -3.84 11.56 7.89
N GLY A 190 -3.96 12.87 7.66
CA GLY A 190 -2.80 13.76 7.58
C GLY A 190 -2.80 14.90 8.60
N GLY A 191 -3.90 15.09 9.34
CA GLY A 191 -3.98 16.14 10.34
C GLY A 191 -3.87 17.59 9.82
N SER A 192 -4.01 17.82 8.50
CA SER A 192 -4.00 19.17 7.92
C SER A 192 -5.35 19.90 7.98
N GLU A 193 -6.38 19.20 8.42
CA GLU A 193 -7.73 19.68 8.67
C GLU A 193 -8.26 19.09 9.97
N ILE A 194 -9.26 19.73 10.57
CA ILE A 194 -9.99 19.21 11.73
C ILE A 194 -11.44 18.99 11.32
N GLN A 195 -11.94 17.78 11.51
CA GLN A 195 -13.37 17.48 11.43
C GLN A 195 -14.05 17.98 12.72
N LYS A 196 -14.93 18.97 12.63
CA LYS A 196 -15.61 19.60 13.79
C LYS A 196 -16.91 18.91 14.18
N LYS A 197 -17.61 18.34 13.19
CA LYS A 197 -18.90 17.64 13.34
C LYS A 197 -18.82 16.31 12.60
N ARG A 198 -19.57 15.31 13.09
CA ARG A 198 -19.69 14.02 12.40
C ARG A 198 -20.14 14.21 10.95
N ALA A 199 -19.52 13.47 10.06
CA ALA A 199 -19.88 13.44 8.64
C ALA A 199 -19.36 12.17 7.98
N GLY A 200 -19.98 11.79 6.87
CA GLY A 200 -19.54 10.71 6.01
C GLY A 200 -19.63 11.12 4.54
N ALA A 201 -19.04 10.28 3.70
CA ALA A 201 -19.04 10.45 2.25
C ALA A 201 -18.99 9.09 1.55
N PHE A 202 -19.70 8.97 0.43
CA PHE A 202 -19.39 7.95 -0.55
C PHE A 202 -18.08 8.31 -1.25
N LEU A 203 -17.28 7.28 -1.51
CA LEU A 203 -15.99 7.39 -2.15
C LEU A 203 -16.01 6.56 -3.42
N VAL A 204 -15.53 7.16 -4.50
CA VAL A 204 -15.30 6.48 -5.78
C VAL A 204 -13.81 6.55 -6.05
N ALA A 205 -13.15 5.43 -6.27
CA ALA A 205 -11.72 5.43 -6.50
C ALA A 205 -11.32 4.57 -7.70
N MET A 206 -10.26 4.99 -8.37
CA MET A 206 -9.54 4.19 -9.35
C MET A 206 -8.14 3.93 -8.81
N ASN A 207 -7.73 2.66 -8.85
CA ASN A 207 -6.47 2.19 -8.29
C ASN A 207 -5.65 1.49 -9.37
N PHE A 208 -4.37 1.75 -9.35
CA PHE A 208 -3.34 1.08 -10.14
C PHE A 208 -2.33 0.44 -9.20
N THR A 209 -1.93 -0.80 -9.46
CA THR A 209 -0.84 -1.44 -8.75
C THR A 209 0.02 -2.23 -9.75
N ALA A 210 1.32 -1.98 -9.73
CA ALA A 210 2.32 -2.83 -10.36
C ALA A 210 3.07 -3.57 -9.26
N ASN A 211 3.13 -4.90 -9.37
CA ASN A 211 3.80 -5.76 -8.40
C ASN A 211 4.81 -6.65 -9.12
N ASN A 212 5.99 -6.80 -8.54
CA ASN A 212 7.07 -7.63 -9.07
C ASN A 212 7.67 -8.44 -7.92
N VAL A 213 7.52 -9.76 -7.99
CA VAL A 213 8.13 -10.72 -7.06
C VAL A 213 9.19 -11.51 -7.84
N PHE A 214 10.40 -11.58 -7.32
CA PHE A 214 11.48 -12.31 -7.97
C PHE A 214 12.52 -12.81 -6.97
N SER A 215 13.25 -13.85 -7.36
CA SER A 215 14.43 -14.34 -6.65
C SER A 215 15.69 -13.68 -7.22
N SER A 216 16.49 -13.04 -6.37
CA SER A 216 17.77 -12.44 -6.76
C SER A 216 18.86 -13.46 -7.06
N SER A 217 18.69 -14.70 -6.59
CA SER A 217 19.60 -15.83 -6.83
C SER A 217 19.24 -16.68 -8.05
N ASN A 218 18.22 -16.28 -8.83
CA ASN A 218 17.62 -17.05 -9.92
C ASN A 218 17.07 -18.44 -9.49
N LYS A 219 16.90 -18.68 -8.19
CA LYS A 219 16.21 -19.85 -7.68
C LYS A 219 14.72 -19.73 -7.89
N THR A 220 14.05 -20.85 -7.98
CA THR A 220 12.58 -20.89 -8.02
C THR A 220 12.00 -20.28 -6.75
N ILE A 221 10.89 -19.56 -6.88
CA ILE A 221 10.20 -18.97 -5.71
C ILE A 221 9.65 -20.09 -4.84
N ILE A 222 9.05 -21.13 -5.44
CA ILE A 222 8.66 -22.35 -4.72
C ILE A 222 9.93 -23.19 -4.58
N SER A 223 10.31 -23.54 -3.35
CA SER A 223 11.43 -24.47 -3.10
C SER A 223 11.12 -25.84 -3.66
N ASP A 224 12.16 -26.58 -4.04
CA ASP A 224 12.04 -27.92 -4.64
C ASP A 224 11.24 -28.88 -3.74
N ASP A 225 11.35 -28.76 -2.41
CA ASP A 225 10.59 -29.55 -1.44
C ASP A 225 9.07 -29.39 -1.55
N PHE A 226 8.60 -28.24 -2.05
CA PHE A 226 7.18 -27.94 -2.19
C PHE A 226 6.67 -28.05 -3.62
N GLN A 227 7.54 -28.17 -4.61
CA GLN A 227 7.16 -28.28 -6.01
C GLN A 227 6.17 -29.42 -6.31
N PRO A 228 6.29 -30.62 -5.72
CA PRO A 228 5.34 -31.71 -5.96
C PRO A 228 3.90 -31.38 -5.61
N PHE A 229 3.68 -30.50 -4.61
CA PHE A 229 2.34 -30.06 -4.22
C PHE A 229 1.70 -29.10 -5.23
N PHE A 230 2.47 -28.56 -6.15
CA PHE A 230 2.07 -27.52 -7.11
C PHE A 230 2.20 -27.95 -8.57
N GLU A 231 2.28 -29.25 -8.87
CA GLU A 231 2.33 -29.75 -10.23
C GLU A 231 1.04 -29.39 -11.00
N SER A 232 1.20 -28.66 -12.08
CA SER A 232 0.11 -28.32 -12.99
C SER A 232 0.02 -29.34 -14.12
N ASN A 233 -1.05 -30.14 -14.17
CA ASN A 233 -1.38 -30.98 -15.34
C ASN A 233 -2.00 -30.17 -16.49
N ASN A 234 -2.11 -28.85 -16.35
CA ASN A 234 -2.63 -27.99 -17.41
C ASN A 234 -1.47 -27.55 -18.30
N SER A 235 -1.48 -28.02 -19.55
CA SER A 235 -0.46 -27.71 -20.57
C SER A 235 -0.28 -26.18 -20.81
N GLN A 236 -1.27 -25.40 -20.46
CA GLN A 236 -1.24 -23.94 -20.59
C GLN A 236 -0.33 -23.24 -19.55
N TYR A 237 -0.04 -23.89 -18.41
CA TYR A 237 0.78 -23.36 -17.30
C TYR A 237 1.92 -24.30 -16.94
N LEU A 238 2.50 -24.97 -17.93
CA LEU A 238 3.70 -25.79 -17.74
C LEU A 238 4.77 -24.97 -17.04
N ASN A 239 5.40 -25.57 -16.02
CA ASN A 239 6.51 -25.00 -15.24
C ASN A 239 6.15 -23.76 -14.40
N TYR A 240 4.87 -23.50 -14.11
CA TYR A 240 4.53 -22.41 -13.18
C TYR A 240 5.09 -22.66 -11.77
N ASN A 241 5.14 -23.90 -11.30
CA ASN A 241 5.79 -24.29 -10.05
C ASN A 241 7.30 -23.94 -10.01
N ARG A 242 7.93 -23.75 -11.16
CA ARG A 242 9.35 -23.43 -11.34
C ARG A 242 9.61 -21.95 -11.67
N PHE A 243 8.68 -21.04 -11.37
CA PHE A 243 8.90 -19.63 -11.68
C PHE A 243 9.94 -18.99 -10.76
N THR A 244 10.77 -18.14 -11.34
CA THR A 244 11.81 -17.35 -10.66
C THR A 244 11.42 -15.89 -10.50
N LYS A 245 10.45 -15.44 -11.33
CA LYS A 245 9.96 -14.07 -11.35
C LYS A 245 8.49 -14.02 -11.78
N GLN A 246 7.71 -13.15 -11.13
CA GLN A 246 6.35 -12.82 -11.54
C GLN A 246 6.13 -11.32 -11.49
N GLU A 247 5.56 -10.79 -12.55
CA GLU A 247 5.15 -9.38 -12.67
C GLU A 247 3.65 -9.32 -12.92
N SER A 248 2.97 -8.41 -12.25
CA SER A 248 1.54 -8.17 -12.44
C SER A 248 1.21 -6.68 -12.46
N ILE A 249 0.19 -6.34 -13.23
CA ILE A 249 -0.44 -5.03 -13.26
C ILE A 249 -1.91 -5.22 -12.93
N THR A 250 -2.39 -4.42 -12.01
CA THR A 250 -3.77 -4.43 -11.54
C THR A 250 -4.39 -3.05 -11.73
N LEU A 251 -5.56 -3.00 -12.35
CA LEU A 251 -6.38 -1.80 -12.48
C LEU A 251 -7.73 -2.06 -11.82
N GLY A 252 -8.11 -1.23 -10.85
CA GLY A 252 -9.32 -1.42 -10.06
C GLY A 252 -10.20 -0.19 -9.96
N LEU A 253 -11.51 -0.44 -9.87
CA LEU A 253 -12.53 0.54 -9.53
C LEU A 253 -13.13 0.19 -8.18
N SER A 254 -13.24 1.19 -7.32
CA SER A 254 -13.72 1.04 -5.94
C SER A 254 -14.89 1.95 -5.68
N LEU A 255 -15.89 1.43 -4.99
CA LEU A 255 -17.03 2.16 -4.47
C LEU A 255 -17.16 1.87 -2.98
N GLY A 256 -17.14 2.88 -2.15
CA GLY A 256 -17.21 2.65 -0.72
C GLY A 256 -17.71 3.83 0.07
N TYR A 257 -17.60 3.71 1.38
CA TYR A 257 -18.08 4.73 2.31
C TYR A 257 -17.05 4.99 3.41
N ALA A 258 -16.90 6.24 3.77
CA ALA A 258 -16.14 6.65 4.94
C ALA A 258 -16.99 7.52 5.84
N TYR A 259 -16.80 7.35 7.15
CA TYR A 259 -17.49 8.11 8.17
C TYR A 259 -16.54 8.52 9.27
N THR A 260 -16.67 9.76 9.75
CA THR A 260 -15.92 10.26 10.92
C THR A 260 -16.92 10.73 11.98
N LEU A 261 -16.85 10.07 13.13
CA LEU A 261 -17.50 10.47 14.38
C LEU A 261 -16.56 11.44 15.11
N VAL A 262 -17.08 12.54 15.61
CA VAL A 262 -16.34 13.53 16.38
C VAL A 262 -16.85 13.54 17.84
N ILE A 263 -15.94 13.41 18.78
CA ILE A 263 -16.23 13.32 20.22
C ILE A 263 -15.55 14.52 20.89
N LYS A 264 -16.32 15.28 21.68
CA LYS A 264 -15.85 16.47 22.42
C LYS A 264 -15.02 17.46 21.58
N LYS A 265 -15.30 17.56 20.26
CA LYS A 265 -14.63 18.45 19.26
C LYS A 265 -13.12 18.23 19.08
N LYS A 266 -12.51 17.24 19.74
CA LYS A 266 -11.06 17.00 19.74
C LYS A 266 -10.71 15.57 19.35
N PHE A 267 -11.49 14.60 19.82
CA PHE A 267 -11.30 13.20 19.49
C PHE A 267 -12.14 12.82 18.28
N PHE A 268 -11.66 11.87 17.50
CA PHE A 268 -12.40 11.35 16.36
C PHE A 268 -12.20 9.85 16.23
N LEU A 269 -13.23 9.19 15.69
CA LEU A 269 -13.18 7.82 15.20
C LEU A 269 -13.60 7.87 13.73
N SER A 270 -12.72 7.45 12.84
CA SER A 270 -12.97 7.40 11.40
C SER A 270 -12.88 5.96 10.92
N ALA A 271 -13.87 5.51 10.17
CA ALA A 271 -13.90 4.21 9.52
C ALA A 271 -14.10 4.39 8.01
N MET A 272 -13.49 3.52 7.22
CA MET A 272 -13.63 3.45 5.78
C MET A 272 -13.66 1.99 5.35
N ILE A 273 -14.56 1.68 4.43
CA ILE A 273 -14.58 0.43 3.70
C ILE A 273 -14.67 0.75 2.21
N LEU A 274 -13.82 0.12 1.41
CA LEU A 274 -13.67 0.42 0.00
C LEU A 274 -13.51 -0.90 -0.79
N PRO A 275 -14.61 -1.63 -1.02
CA PRO A 275 -14.62 -2.77 -1.93
C PRO A 275 -14.31 -2.33 -3.35
N SER A 276 -13.60 -3.18 -4.09
CA SER A 276 -13.11 -2.89 -5.43
C SER A 276 -13.20 -4.13 -6.30
N PHE A 277 -13.52 -3.92 -7.58
CA PHE A 277 -13.33 -4.90 -8.63
C PHE A 277 -12.15 -4.44 -9.48
N ALA A 278 -11.24 -5.36 -9.77
CA ALA A 278 -10.03 -5.04 -10.49
C ALA A 278 -9.75 -6.09 -11.57
N SER A 279 -9.13 -5.66 -12.65
CA SER A 279 -8.54 -6.54 -13.66
C SER A 279 -7.04 -6.64 -13.41
N GLN A 280 -6.55 -7.86 -13.34
CA GLN A 280 -5.14 -8.16 -13.19
C GLN A 280 -4.63 -8.92 -14.41
N THR A 281 -3.49 -8.49 -14.93
CA THR A 281 -2.74 -9.18 -15.98
C THR A 281 -1.27 -9.26 -15.61
N GLY A 282 -0.53 -10.20 -16.19
CA GLY A 282 0.88 -10.28 -15.90
C GLY A 282 1.62 -11.34 -16.68
N ARG A 283 2.85 -11.57 -16.23
CA ARG A 283 3.76 -12.56 -16.78
C ARG A 283 4.62 -13.18 -15.69
N TYR A 284 5.04 -14.40 -15.91
CA TYR A 284 6.04 -15.06 -15.09
C TYR A 284 7.20 -15.57 -15.95
N LYS A 285 8.34 -15.71 -15.33
CA LYS A 285 9.56 -16.26 -15.94
C LYS A 285 9.93 -17.51 -15.16
N ASP A 286 10.13 -18.62 -15.85
CA ASP A 286 10.55 -19.88 -15.26
C ASP A 286 12.09 -19.96 -15.07
N ASP A 287 12.58 -21.05 -14.50
CA ASP A 287 14.00 -21.33 -14.28
C ASP A 287 14.77 -21.59 -15.58
N LEU A 288 14.08 -21.96 -16.67
CA LEU A 288 14.64 -22.07 -18.02
C LEU A 288 14.70 -20.72 -18.73
N ASN A 289 14.40 -19.60 -18.04
CA ASN A 289 14.36 -18.25 -18.59
C ASN A 289 13.26 -18.00 -19.64
N VAL A 290 12.28 -18.89 -19.75
CA VAL A 290 11.13 -18.70 -20.64
C VAL A 290 10.11 -17.79 -19.97
N THR A 291 9.70 -16.75 -20.67
CA THR A 291 8.67 -15.81 -20.18
C THR A 291 7.32 -16.17 -20.74
N ARG A 292 6.33 -16.37 -19.87
CA ARG A 292 4.95 -16.68 -20.25
C ARG A 292 4.01 -15.61 -19.72
N LYS A 293 3.02 -15.23 -20.51
CA LYS A 293 1.94 -14.34 -20.09
C LYS A 293 0.79 -15.18 -19.53
N TYR A 294 0.10 -14.66 -18.53
CA TYR A 294 -1.18 -15.22 -18.12
C TYR A 294 -2.33 -14.26 -18.48
N PRO A 295 -3.52 -14.82 -18.79
CA PRO A 295 -4.65 -14.04 -19.20
C PRO A 295 -5.08 -13.05 -18.11
N SER A 296 -5.82 -12.04 -18.52
CA SER A 296 -6.42 -11.10 -17.60
C SER A 296 -7.44 -11.81 -16.73
N SER A 297 -7.37 -11.59 -15.44
CA SER A 297 -8.30 -12.13 -14.44
C SER A 297 -9.02 -10.99 -13.71
N ILE A 298 -10.26 -11.24 -13.31
CA ILE A 298 -10.99 -10.35 -12.42
C ILE A 298 -10.66 -10.74 -10.99
N ILE A 299 -10.22 -9.77 -10.21
CA ILE A 299 -9.93 -9.95 -8.80
C ILE A 299 -10.79 -9.01 -7.95
N GLN A 300 -11.12 -9.44 -6.77
CA GLN A 300 -11.73 -8.59 -5.75
C GLN A 300 -10.63 -8.02 -4.86
N MET A 301 -10.66 -6.71 -4.65
CA MET A 301 -9.77 -6.02 -3.73
C MET A 301 -10.61 -5.28 -2.70
N ASN A 302 -10.34 -5.49 -1.43
CA ASN A 302 -11.07 -4.83 -0.35
C ASN A 302 -10.10 -4.04 0.52
N GLU A 303 -10.36 -2.76 0.69
CA GLU A 303 -9.63 -1.93 1.65
C GLU A 303 -10.53 -1.58 2.82
N GLY A 304 -10.07 -1.88 4.03
CA GLY A 304 -10.67 -1.49 5.29
C GLY A 304 -9.71 -0.61 6.10
N ARG A 305 -10.22 0.46 6.72
CA ARG A 305 -9.41 1.32 7.58
C ARG A 305 -10.23 1.86 8.74
N VAL A 306 -9.63 1.80 9.93
CA VAL A 306 -10.15 2.42 11.14
C VAL A 306 -9.06 3.31 11.74
N VAL A 307 -9.42 4.52 12.12
CA VAL A 307 -8.53 5.50 12.73
C VAL A 307 -9.21 6.09 13.97
N PHE A 308 -8.58 5.95 15.11
CA PHE A 308 -8.95 6.68 16.32
C PHE A 308 -7.88 7.72 16.59
N GLY A 309 -8.26 8.96 16.95
CA GLY A 309 -7.26 9.98 17.17
C GLY A 309 -7.76 11.21 17.93
N TYR A 310 -6.76 12.04 18.27
CA TYR A 310 -6.90 13.38 18.80
C TYR A 310 -6.38 14.38 17.77
N ASN A 311 -7.18 15.38 17.44
CA ASN A 311 -6.86 16.36 16.43
C ASN A 311 -7.33 17.75 16.88
N TYR A 312 -6.43 18.53 17.45
CA TYR A 312 -6.78 19.84 17.98
C TYR A 312 -5.57 20.78 17.98
N ASN A 313 -5.78 22.04 17.55
CA ASN A 313 -4.77 23.10 17.50
C ASN A 313 -3.43 22.66 16.86
N HIS A 314 -2.38 22.55 17.71
CA HIS A 314 -1.02 22.22 17.26
C HIS A 314 -0.74 20.72 17.19
N HIS A 315 -1.56 19.89 17.83
CA HIS A 315 -1.28 18.46 17.98
C HIS A 315 -2.22 17.61 17.13
N PHE A 316 -1.65 16.56 16.58
CA PHE A 316 -2.36 15.46 15.93
C PHE A 316 -1.79 14.15 16.41
N THR A 317 -2.63 13.27 16.93
CA THR A 317 -2.24 11.92 17.35
C THR A 317 -3.28 10.94 16.83
N SER A 318 -2.85 9.80 16.35
CA SER A 318 -3.79 8.77 15.91
C SER A 318 -3.22 7.36 16.03
N ILE A 319 -4.15 6.41 16.23
CA ILE A 319 -3.93 4.98 16.08
C ILE A 319 -4.72 4.55 14.86
N GLN A 320 -4.08 3.90 13.91
CA GLN A 320 -4.69 3.45 12.65
C GLN A 320 -4.49 1.96 12.48
N PHE A 321 -5.55 1.26 12.12
CA PHE A 321 -5.53 -0.08 11.57
C PHE A 321 -6.01 -0.03 10.12
N GLN A 322 -5.31 -0.69 9.21
CA GLN A 322 -5.68 -0.77 7.80
C GLN A 322 -5.35 -2.16 7.26
N THR A 323 -6.25 -2.69 6.46
CA THR A 323 -6.04 -3.92 5.72
C THR A 323 -6.41 -3.73 4.25
N VAL A 324 -5.65 -4.35 3.36
CA VAL A 324 -5.94 -4.45 1.93
C VAL A 324 -5.77 -5.90 1.54
N ASN A 325 -6.85 -6.53 1.15
CA ASN A 325 -6.89 -7.94 0.74
C ASN A 325 -7.18 -8.01 -0.76
N TYR A 326 -6.42 -8.84 -1.45
CA TYR A 326 -6.65 -9.19 -2.85
C TYR A 326 -7.10 -10.64 -2.89
N THR A 327 -8.29 -10.88 -3.40
CA THR A 327 -8.85 -12.23 -3.56
C THR A 327 -9.06 -12.48 -5.04
N ASN A 328 -8.48 -13.54 -5.55
CA ASN A 328 -8.72 -13.97 -6.92
C ASN A 328 -9.94 -14.89 -6.97
N GLN A 329 -10.84 -14.62 -7.89
CA GLN A 329 -12.07 -15.41 -8.06
C GLN A 329 -12.01 -16.38 -9.24
N ILE A 330 -10.93 -16.38 -10.03
CA ILE A 330 -10.84 -17.22 -11.23
C ILE A 330 -9.85 -18.37 -11.00
N GLU A 331 -10.35 -19.57 -10.99
CA GLU A 331 -9.66 -20.85 -10.71
C GLU A 331 -8.59 -21.26 -11.77
N LEU A 332 -8.38 -20.48 -12.81
CA LEU A 332 -7.61 -20.91 -13.99
C LEU A 332 -6.13 -20.55 -13.95
N VAL A 333 -5.69 -19.69 -13.03
CA VAL A 333 -4.30 -19.21 -13.01
C VAL A 333 -3.75 -19.24 -11.59
N PRO A 334 -2.58 -19.86 -11.36
CA PRO A 334 -1.89 -19.71 -10.10
C PRO A 334 -1.59 -18.23 -9.86
N THR A 335 -2.17 -17.66 -8.83
CA THR A 335 -2.10 -16.21 -8.60
C THR A 335 -1.39 -15.90 -7.31
N LEU A 336 -0.59 -14.85 -7.37
CA LEU A 336 -0.07 -14.21 -6.18
C LEU A 336 -1.17 -13.33 -5.56
N ASN A 337 -1.82 -13.85 -4.53
CA ASN A 337 -2.66 -13.04 -3.67
C ASN A 337 -1.75 -12.25 -2.72
N SER A 338 -1.86 -10.95 -2.74
CA SER A 338 -1.12 -10.11 -1.81
C SER A 338 -2.04 -9.60 -0.73
N GLN A 339 -1.65 -9.80 0.52
CA GLN A 339 -2.32 -9.21 1.67
C GLN A 339 -1.42 -8.17 2.32
N TYR A 340 -2.03 -7.11 2.77
CA TYR A 340 -1.35 -6.02 3.44
C TYR A 340 -2.13 -5.62 4.68
N THR A 341 -1.52 -5.77 5.83
CA THR A 341 -2.09 -5.33 7.11
C THR A 341 -1.11 -4.38 7.79
N MET A 342 -1.64 -3.29 8.31
CA MET A 342 -0.85 -2.24 8.95
C MET A 342 -1.51 -1.77 10.23
N PHE A 343 -0.70 -1.69 11.28
CA PHE A 343 -1.01 -0.97 12.50
C PHE A 343 -0.04 0.22 12.62
N ARG A 344 -0.55 1.42 12.92
CA ARG A 344 0.25 2.63 13.01
C ARG A 344 -0.17 3.48 14.19
N ILE A 345 0.82 4.01 14.90
CA ILE A 345 0.67 5.08 15.89
C ILE A 345 1.35 6.31 15.31
N SER A 346 0.66 7.44 15.28
CA SER A 346 1.17 8.69 14.71
C SER A 346 1.09 9.81 15.75
N TYR A 347 2.13 10.63 15.78
CA TYR A 347 2.12 11.92 16.46
C TYR A 347 2.63 12.99 15.49
N GLY A 348 1.92 14.10 15.40
CA GLY A 348 2.31 15.24 14.59
C GLY A 348 2.14 16.56 15.34
N TYR A 349 3.06 17.47 15.08
CA TYR A 349 3.03 18.85 15.59
C TYR A 349 2.98 19.86 14.44
N ARG A 350 2.17 20.89 14.58
CA ARG A 350 1.92 21.92 13.58
C ARG A 350 2.63 23.22 13.91
N PHE A 351 3.58 23.56 13.07
CA PHE A 351 4.37 24.78 13.13
C PHE A 351 3.82 25.87 12.19
N LEU A 352 4.27 27.10 12.40
CA LEU A 352 4.20 28.13 11.35
C LEU A 352 5.23 27.77 10.27
N PRO A 353 4.85 27.74 9.00
CA PRO A 353 5.78 27.33 7.96
C PRO A 353 6.91 28.36 7.78
N PRO A 354 8.16 27.89 7.60
CA PRO A 354 9.28 28.76 7.30
C PRO A 354 9.10 29.53 5.97
N LYS A 355 9.78 30.67 5.81
CA LYS A 355 9.64 31.53 4.63
C LYS A 355 9.88 30.79 3.31
N LEU A 356 10.82 29.83 3.30
CA LEU A 356 11.12 29.02 2.12
C LEU A 356 9.92 28.19 1.65
N LEU A 357 9.24 27.48 2.56
CA LEU A 357 8.06 26.69 2.22
C LEU A 357 6.88 27.55 1.72
N LYS A 358 6.76 28.78 2.23
CA LYS A 358 5.77 29.73 1.73
C LYS A 358 5.99 30.11 0.28
N ARG A 359 7.26 30.13 -0.20
CA ARG A 359 7.61 30.45 -1.60
C ARG A 359 7.35 29.27 -2.54
N ILE A 360 7.75 28.05 -2.14
CA ILE A 360 7.62 26.84 -2.98
C ILE A 360 6.14 26.49 -3.25
N ALA A 361 5.26 26.84 -2.35
CA ALA A 361 3.83 26.49 -2.44
C ALA A 361 2.93 27.64 -2.91
N ARG A 362 3.50 28.72 -3.47
CA ARG A 362 2.79 29.74 -4.24
C ARG A 362 2.64 29.29 -5.68
#